data_d9b57c666fc62eaf8019d9d286111b91
#
_entry.id   d9b57c666fc62eaf8019d9d286111b91
#
_cell.length_a   1.000
_cell.length_b   1.000
_cell.length_c   1.000
_cell.angle_alpha   90.00
_cell.angle_beta   90.00
_cell.angle_gamma   90.00
#
_symmetry.space_group_name_H-M   'P 1'
#
loop_
_entity.id
_entity.type
_entity.pdbx_description
1 polymer ?
#
loop_
_entity_poly.entity_id
_entity_poly.type
_entity_poly.pdbx_seq_one_letter_code
_entity_poly.pdbx_strand_id
1 'polypeptide(L)'
;DCCRAIAEAYQLTNNYPNMRFIFPQRDEMTTTVDVAGTQILHAHGHQWRNNQHYEWWRGQEFHNGTTSNILMAGHRHHLQISEQGQRTFIQCPSMEGESVWYRHRTGTTGNPGLVCYTINHKTPNNYQIAR
;
A
#
# COMPACT_ATOMS: atom_id res chain seq x y z
N ASP A 1 12.88 -12.66 -9.28
CA ASP A 1 12.50 -11.46 -8.57
C ASP A 1 13.52 -11.11 -7.49
N CYS A 2 14.26 -10.02 -7.69
CA CYS A 2 15.37 -9.59 -6.84
C CYS A 2 14.94 -9.37 -5.37
N CYS A 3 13.77 -8.75 -5.14
CA CYS A 3 13.27 -8.48 -3.80
C CYS A 3 12.98 -9.77 -3.03
N ARG A 4 12.42 -10.77 -3.70
CA ARG A 4 12.16 -12.08 -3.10
C ARG A 4 13.45 -12.78 -2.73
N ALA A 5 14.45 -12.79 -3.61
CA ALA A 5 15.75 -13.42 -3.34
C ALA A 5 16.47 -12.76 -2.14
N ILE A 6 16.41 -11.43 -2.03
CA ILE A 6 16.96 -10.70 -0.88
C ILE A 6 16.24 -11.10 0.41
N ALA A 7 14.92 -11.12 0.40
CA ALA A 7 14.12 -11.48 1.57
C ALA A 7 14.38 -12.94 2.02
N GLU A 8 14.45 -13.87 1.07
CA GLU A 8 14.81 -15.27 1.35
C GLU A 8 16.21 -15.38 1.96
N ALA A 9 17.18 -14.63 1.45
CA ALA A 9 18.52 -14.58 2.02
C ALA A 9 18.53 -14.07 3.46
N TYR A 10 17.75 -13.01 3.77
CA TYR A 10 17.61 -12.51 5.14
C TYR A 10 16.93 -13.51 6.07
N GLN A 11 15.92 -14.24 5.61
CA GLN A 11 15.26 -15.28 6.40
C GLN A 11 16.19 -16.46 6.70
N LEU A 12 16.98 -16.89 5.72
CA LEU A 12 17.92 -18.00 5.87
C LEU A 12 19.07 -17.70 6.85
N THR A 13 19.52 -16.45 6.93
CA THR A 13 20.60 -16.07 7.85
C THR A 13 20.16 -15.96 9.31
N ASN A 14 18.85 -15.88 9.57
CA ASN A 14 18.25 -15.70 10.90
C ASN A 14 18.88 -14.55 11.73
N ASN A 15 19.53 -13.60 11.08
CA ASN A 15 20.16 -12.46 11.73
C ASN A 15 19.16 -11.40 12.20
N TYR A 16 17.92 -11.47 11.72
CA TYR A 16 16.86 -10.50 11.99
C TYR A 16 15.56 -11.21 12.41
N PRO A 17 15.51 -11.81 13.61
CA PRO A 17 14.35 -12.61 14.05
C PRO A 17 13.06 -11.81 14.18
N ASN A 18 13.16 -10.48 14.26
CA ASN A 18 12.00 -9.58 14.33
C ASN A 18 11.48 -9.11 12.97
N MET A 19 12.13 -9.52 11.86
CA MET A 19 11.69 -9.19 10.51
C MET A 19 10.83 -10.32 9.93
N ARG A 20 9.70 -9.92 9.36
CA ARG A 20 8.80 -10.82 8.64
C ARG A 20 8.58 -10.29 7.24
N PHE A 21 8.81 -11.12 6.23
CA PHE A 21 8.54 -10.83 4.84
C PHE A 21 7.23 -11.51 4.42
N ILE A 22 6.35 -10.74 3.81
CA ILE A 22 5.07 -11.24 3.30
C ILE A 22 5.05 -11.02 1.80
N PHE A 23 4.84 -12.10 1.05
CA PHE A 23 4.73 -12.06 -0.40
C PHE A 23 3.34 -12.48 -0.85
N PRO A 24 2.80 -11.88 -1.89
CA PRO A 24 1.58 -12.37 -2.50
C PRO A 24 1.81 -13.80 -3.06
N GLN A 25 0.76 -14.57 -3.17
CA GLN A 25 0.79 -15.86 -3.87
C GLN A 25 1.14 -15.65 -5.35
N ARG A 26 1.48 -16.74 -6.06
CA ARG A 26 2.08 -16.66 -7.40
C ARG A 26 1.29 -15.80 -8.38
N ASP A 27 -0.02 -15.90 -8.39
CA ASP A 27 -0.90 -15.19 -9.35
C ASP A 27 -1.69 -14.07 -8.68
N GLU A 28 -1.30 -13.70 -7.44
CA GLU A 28 -1.94 -12.64 -6.66
C GLU A 28 -1.13 -11.34 -6.75
N MET A 29 -1.82 -10.23 -6.99
CA MET A 29 -1.21 -8.90 -7.11
C MET A 29 -1.41 -8.02 -5.87
N THR A 30 -2.00 -8.60 -4.83
CA THR A 30 -2.33 -7.92 -3.58
C THR A 30 -1.75 -8.66 -2.39
N THR A 31 -1.54 -7.94 -1.30
CA THR A 31 -1.12 -8.52 -0.02
C THR A 31 -1.92 -7.87 1.10
N THR A 32 -2.52 -8.67 1.97
CA THR A 32 -3.23 -8.19 3.15
C THR A 32 -2.41 -8.44 4.40
N VAL A 33 -2.30 -7.42 5.25
CA VAL A 33 -1.57 -7.47 6.52
C VAL A 33 -2.47 -6.99 7.64
N ASP A 34 -2.51 -7.72 8.74
CA ASP A 34 -3.12 -7.26 10.00
C ASP A 34 -2.11 -6.47 10.83
N VAL A 35 -2.47 -5.26 11.19
CA VAL A 35 -1.69 -4.43 12.10
C VAL A 35 -2.62 -3.96 13.24
N ALA A 36 -2.42 -4.50 14.42
CA ALA A 36 -3.18 -4.15 15.63
C ALA A 36 -4.72 -4.26 15.45
N GLY A 37 -5.18 -5.26 14.69
CA GLY A 37 -6.59 -5.49 14.40
C GLY A 37 -7.15 -4.70 13.21
N THR A 38 -6.30 -3.94 12.53
CA THR A 38 -6.66 -3.21 11.31
C THR A 38 -6.14 -3.96 10.09
N GLN A 39 -7.03 -4.34 9.19
CA GLN A 39 -6.67 -5.02 7.94
C GLN A 39 -6.24 -4.00 6.89
N ILE A 40 -5.02 -4.15 6.39
CA ILE A 40 -4.43 -3.28 5.37
C ILE A 40 -4.21 -4.09 4.10
N LEU A 41 -4.89 -3.69 3.03
CA LEU A 41 -4.70 -4.25 1.70
C LEU A 41 -3.65 -3.42 0.96
N HIS A 42 -2.63 -4.08 0.43
CA HIS A 42 -1.60 -3.45 -0.38
C HIS A 42 -1.78 -3.84 -1.85
N ALA A 43 -1.69 -2.86 -2.72
CA ALA A 43 -1.68 -3.04 -4.18
C ALA A 43 -0.69 -2.07 -4.83
N HIS A 44 -0.24 -2.37 -6.04
CA HIS A 44 0.67 -1.44 -6.71
C HIS A 44 -0.01 -0.11 -7.09
N GLY A 45 -1.26 -0.15 -7.55
CA GLY A 45 -2.04 1.05 -7.89
C GLY A 45 -2.29 1.25 -9.39
N HIS A 46 -1.74 0.38 -10.26
CA HIS A 46 -2.01 0.39 -11.70
C HIS A 46 -3.29 -0.36 -12.08
N GLN A 47 -3.86 -1.11 -11.13
CA GLN A 47 -4.98 -2.04 -11.35
C GLN A 47 -6.31 -1.33 -11.63
N TRP A 48 -6.44 -0.08 -11.26
CA TRP A 48 -7.65 0.71 -11.48
C TRP A 48 -7.37 2.00 -12.24
N ARG A 49 -8.40 2.53 -12.86
CA ARG A 49 -8.39 3.87 -13.46
C ARG A 49 -8.61 4.95 -12.40
N ASN A 50 -8.41 6.22 -12.79
CA ASN A 50 -8.60 7.36 -11.89
C ASN A 50 -9.95 7.29 -11.16
N ASN A 51 -9.90 7.43 -9.84
CA ASN A 51 -11.07 7.43 -8.94
C ASN A 51 -11.89 6.14 -8.87
N GLN A 52 -11.43 5.03 -9.46
CA GLN A 52 -12.12 3.73 -9.40
C GLN A 52 -11.52 2.78 -8.34
N HIS A 53 -10.65 3.27 -7.47
CA HIS A 53 -9.99 2.46 -6.44
C HIS A 53 -10.98 1.81 -5.45
N TYR A 54 -12.06 2.50 -5.05
CA TYR A 54 -13.06 1.91 -4.15
C TYR A 54 -13.90 0.81 -4.80
N GLU A 55 -14.23 0.94 -6.07
CA GLU A 55 -14.96 -0.09 -6.82
C GLU A 55 -14.09 -1.33 -7.00
N TRP A 56 -12.84 -1.13 -7.44
CA TRP A 56 -11.86 -2.19 -7.56
C TRP A 56 -11.63 -2.88 -6.22
N TRP A 57 -11.44 -2.12 -5.14
CA TRP A 57 -11.23 -2.64 -3.79
C TRP A 57 -12.38 -3.52 -3.31
N ARG A 58 -13.62 -3.07 -3.46
CA ARG A 58 -14.79 -3.88 -3.15
C ARG A 58 -14.86 -5.19 -3.94
N GLY A 59 -14.46 -5.15 -5.20
CA GLY A 59 -14.35 -6.35 -6.03
C GLY A 59 -13.32 -7.35 -5.49
N GLN A 60 -12.16 -6.87 -5.03
CA GLN A 60 -11.13 -7.73 -4.42
C GLN A 60 -11.62 -8.37 -3.12
N GLU A 61 -12.26 -7.59 -2.24
CA GLU A 61 -12.81 -8.10 -0.98
C GLU A 61 -13.89 -9.16 -1.21
N PHE A 62 -14.77 -8.93 -2.16
CA PHE A 62 -15.80 -9.90 -2.53
C PHE A 62 -15.18 -11.20 -3.02
N HIS A 63 -14.16 -11.12 -3.85
CA HIS A 63 -13.48 -12.31 -4.40
C HIS A 63 -12.69 -13.07 -3.33
N ASN A 64 -11.98 -12.37 -2.47
CA ASN A 64 -11.10 -12.96 -1.46
C ASN A 64 -11.82 -13.34 -0.17
N GLY A 65 -13.09 -12.95 0.00
CA GLY A 65 -13.88 -13.20 1.22
C GLY A 65 -13.32 -12.48 2.46
N THR A 66 -12.52 -11.43 2.27
CA THR A 66 -11.90 -10.66 3.35
C THR A 66 -12.28 -9.19 3.22
N THR A 67 -12.42 -8.51 4.36
CA THR A 67 -12.63 -7.07 4.40
C THR A 67 -11.36 -6.38 4.87
N SER A 68 -11.07 -5.22 4.33
CA SER A 68 -9.94 -4.40 4.75
C SER A 68 -10.39 -2.97 5.07
N ASN A 69 -9.68 -2.35 6.00
CA ASN A 69 -9.99 -1.01 6.48
C ASN A 69 -9.23 0.06 5.69
N ILE A 70 -8.01 -0.29 5.29
CA ILE A 70 -7.10 0.59 4.58
C ILE A 70 -6.67 -0.07 3.27
N LEU A 71 -6.74 0.66 2.17
CA LEU A 71 -6.08 0.31 0.91
C LEU A 71 -4.87 1.21 0.73
N MET A 72 -3.69 0.61 0.69
CA MET A 72 -2.44 1.31 0.37
C MET A 72 -1.98 1.02 -1.05
N ALA A 73 -1.59 2.06 -1.77
CA ALA A 73 -1.09 1.94 -3.12
C ALA A 73 0.05 2.92 -3.42
N GLY A 74 0.83 2.61 -4.44
CA GLY A 74 1.86 3.49 -5.00
C GLY A 74 1.54 3.93 -6.42
N HIS A 75 2.48 3.73 -7.33
CA HIS A 75 2.39 3.91 -8.79
C HIS A 75 2.23 5.35 -9.30
N ARG A 76 1.38 6.15 -8.71
CA ARG A 76 1.00 7.46 -9.25
C ARG A 76 1.87 8.62 -8.78
N HIS A 77 2.88 8.36 -7.95
CA HIS A 77 3.93 9.29 -7.50
C HIS A 77 3.43 10.57 -6.82
N HIS A 78 2.19 10.60 -6.31
CA HIS A 78 1.69 11.72 -5.52
C HIS A 78 0.86 11.22 -4.33
N LEU A 79 0.84 12.00 -3.28
CA LEU A 79 0.02 11.70 -2.10
C LEU A 79 -1.46 11.93 -2.42
N GLN A 80 -2.25 10.91 -2.14
CA GLN A 80 -3.71 11.04 -2.10
C GLN A 80 -4.23 10.28 -0.88
N ILE A 81 -5.08 10.92 -0.10
CA ILE A 81 -5.79 10.28 1.00
C ILE A 81 -7.26 10.58 0.81
N SER A 82 -8.07 9.56 0.86
CA SER A 82 -9.53 9.72 0.78
C SER A 82 -10.24 8.70 1.66
N GLU A 83 -11.42 9.04 2.12
CA GLU A 83 -12.25 8.20 2.98
C GLU A 83 -13.62 7.98 2.35
N GLN A 84 -14.13 6.77 2.50
CA GLN A 84 -15.50 6.40 2.13
C GLN A 84 -16.09 5.48 3.20
N GLY A 85 -16.93 6.03 4.06
CA GLY A 85 -17.43 5.32 5.23
C GLY A 85 -16.28 4.98 6.19
N GLN A 86 -16.10 3.70 6.50
CA GLN A 86 -15.01 3.22 7.37
C GLN A 86 -13.77 2.78 6.59
N ARG A 87 -13.66 3.13 5.33
CA ARG A 87 -12.56 2.74 4.44
C ARG A 87 -11.70 3.93 4.13
N THR A 88 -10.39 3.76 4.23
CA THR A 88 -9.41 4.77 3.88
C THR A 88 -8.51 4.29 2.77
N PHE A 89 -8.46 5.07 1.72
CA PHE A 89 -7.48 4.91 0.65
C PHE A 89 -6.28 5.82 0.89
N ILE A 90 -5.09 5.24 0.83
CA ILE A 90 -3.81 5.95 0.97
C ILE A 90 -2.96 5.63 -0.26
N GLN A 91 -2.75 6.61 -1.10
CA GLN A 91 -1.78 6.53 -2.19
C GLN A 91 -0.49 7.21 -1.76
N CYS A 92 0.61 6.44 -1.78
CA CYS A 92 1.91 6.92 -1.35
C CYS A 92 2.58 7.73 -2.47
N PRO A 93 3.26 8.83 -2.13
CA PRO A 93 4.10 9.54 -3.09
C PRO A 93 5.33 8.70 -3.43
N SER A 94 6.08 9.09 -4.46
CA SER A 94 7.40 8.56 -4.71
C SER A 94 8.41 9.12 -3.70
N MET A 95 9.41 8.34 -3.35
CA MET A 95 10.59 8.85 -2.62
C MET A 95 11.58 9.54 -3.57
N GLU A 96 11.44 9.30 -4.86
CA GLU A 96 12.19 9.99 -5.92
C GLU A 96 11.69 11.43 -6.06
N GLY A 97 12.59 12.36 -6.24
CA GLY A 97 12.27 13.76 -6.54
C GLY A 97 11.60 13.91 -7.91
N GLU A 98 12.21 14.67 -8.80
CA GLU A 98 11.67 14.87 -10.13
C GLU A 98 12.04 13.72 -11.07
N SER A 99 11.03 13.08 -11.70
CA SER A 99 11.22 12.22 -12.86
C SER A 99 10.90 12.99 -14.14
N VAL A 100 11.88 13.18 -14.99
CA VAL A 100 11.72 13.88 -16.29
C VAL A 100 10.65 13.19 -17.14
N TRP A 101 10.64 11.87 -17.15
CA TRP A 101 9.62 11.08 -17.85
C TRP A 101 8.20 11.35 -17.32
N TYR A 102 8.05 11.37 -16.01
CA TYR A 102 6.75 11.61 -15.38
C TYR A 102 6.24 13.03 -15.67
N ARG A 103 7.09 14.03 -15.55
CA ARG A 103 6.77 15.42 -15.88
C ARG A 103 6.33 15.58 -17.35
N HIS A 104 7.06 14.99 -18.29
CA HIS A 104 6.70 15.07 -19.70
C HIS A 104 5.37 14.37 -20.01
N ARG A 105 5.05 13.27 -19.31
CA ARG A 105 3.82 12.52 -19.53
C ARG A 105 2.59 13.15 -18.87
N THR A 106 2.74 13.75 -17.71
CA THR A 106 1.61 14.22 -16.88
C THR A 106 1.49 15.74 -16.82
N GLY A 107 2.53 16.46 -17.22
CA GLY A 107 2.61 17.91 -17.07
C GLY A 107 2.80 18.40 -15.63
N THR A 108 3.01 17.47 -14.67
CA THR A 108 3.14 17.77 -13.25
C THR A 108 4.34 17.06 -12.63
N THR A 109 4.79 17.56 -11.50
CA THR A 109 5.78 16.90 -10.63
C THR A 109 5.12 16.55 -9.32
N GLY A 110 5.39 15.34 -8.79
CA GLY A 110 4.99 14.96 -7.45
C GLY A 110 6.01 15.45 -6.42
N ASN A 111 5.55 15.89 -5.25
CA ASN A 111 6.46 16.12 -4.13
C ASN A 111 6.93 14.77 -3.57
N PRO A 112 8.25 14.53 -3.44
CA PRO A 112 8.74 13.32 -2.83
C PRO A 112 8.33 13.25 -1.35
N GLY A 113 8.15 12.04 -0.83
CA GLY A 113 7.79 11.88 0.55
C GLY A 113 7.53 10.44 0.97
N LEU A 114 7.45 10.26 2.26
CA LEU A 114 7.00 9.04 2.92
C LEU A 114 5.69 9.30 3.64
N VAL A 115 4.83 8.31 3.66
CA VAL A 115 3.63 8.34 4.50
C VAL A 115 3.91 7.49 5.73
N CYS A 116 3.84 8.11 6.89
CA CYS A 116 3.86 7.42 8.17
C CYS A 116 2.48 7.52 8.81
N TYR A 117 2.01 6.44 9.39
CA TYR A 117 0.75 6.43 10.12
C TYR A 117 0.85 5.50 11.33
N THR A 118 0.07 5.79 12.34
CA THR A 118 -0.05 4.96 13.53
C THR A 118 -1.44 4.36 13.60
N ILE A 119 -1.52 3.10 14.01
CA ILE A 119 -2.78 2.38 14.21
C ILE A 119 -2.96 2.17 15.71
N ASN A 120 -4.12 2.54 16.23
CA ASN A 120 -4.43 2.36 17.63
C ASN A 120 -5.14 1.01 17.84
N HIS A 121 -4.51 0.13 18.61
CA HIS A 121 -5.07 -1.18 18.94
C HIS A 121 -6.42 -1.13 19.69
N LYS A 122 -6.66 -0.08 20.49
CA LYS A 122 -7.90 0.04 21.29
C LYS A 122 -9.10 0.57 20.49
N THR A 123 -8.83 1.23 19.39
CA THR A 123 -9.85 1.77 18.49
C THR A 123 -9.45 1.43 17.06
N PRO A 124 -9.78 0.23 16.57
CA PRO A 124 -9.57 -0.13 15.18
C PRO A 124 -10.15 0.97 14.29
N ASN A 125 -9.46 1.34 13.23
CA ASN A 125 -9.75 2.46 12.33
C ASN A 125 -9.45 3.87 12.88
N ASN A 126 -8.88 4.01 14.07
CA ASN A 126 -8.32 5.29 14.51
C ASN A 126 -6.82 5.29 14.23
N TYR A 127 -6.42 5.94 13.16
CA TYR A 127 -5.04 6.09 12.73
C TYR A 127 -4.70 7.58 12.58
N GLN A 128 -3.45 7.90 12.77
CA GLN A 128 -2.90 9.23 12.50
C GLN A 128 -1.92 9.12 11.35
N ILE A 129 -2.04 10.00 10.39
CA ILE A 129 -1.15 10.07 9.23
C ILE A 129 -0.26 11.30 9.41
N ALA A 130 1.05 11.08 9.35
CA ALA A 130 2.04 12.13 9.24
C ALA A 130 2.71 12.06 7.86
N ARG A 131 3.03 13.20 7.31
CA ARG A 131 3.73 13.35 6.04
C ARG A 131 5.17 13.76 6.27
#